data_a6453b0efe14e13cc009c4ca48fa4cd5
#
_entry.id   a6453b0efe14e13cc009c4ca48fa4cd5
#
_cell.length_a   1.000
_cell.length_b   1.000
_cell.length_c   1.000
_cell.angle_alpha   90.00
_cell.angle_beta   90.00
_cell.angle_gamma   90.00
#
_symmetry.space_group_name_H-M   'P 1'
#
loop_
_entity.id
_entity.type
_entity.pdbx_description
1 polymer ?
#
loop_
_entity_poly.entity_id
_entity_poly.type
_entity_poly.pdbx_seq_one_letter_code
_entity_poly.pdbx_strand_id
1 'polypeptide(L)'
;EKAERTYQQPNILSKITGKGGAEMTYQQGSLRCLENLCIVYTGGSAMSAMVTRNLPDLHFVGDSQCFPLYWYEEEQTGTTLFDENDYVAPGGQTSLFGDGATHTEKSYSRHDAITDETLKVFREVYPHAFPKRYKKDGGIELTKTDIFYYVYGILHSPEYRKRFESNLKKELPRIPLAADFARFSEAGRKLAHLHLDYEEIDPWVSIVEDGDSVNPGRTVKMAFGKCKKDEGHPKGQDMTVLKVAESMTLRGIPLGAYEYVVNGRSAIGWL
;
A
#
# COMPACT_ATOMS: atom_id res chain seq x y z
N GLU A 1 19.72 12.42 -1.32
CA GLU A 1 19.63 12.67 0.15
C GLU A 1 18.32 13.39 0.54
N LYS A 2 17.89 14.43 -0.20
CA LYS A 2 16.63 15.14 0.09
C LYS A 2 15.38 14.31 -0.27
N ALA A 3 15.42 13.52 -1.34
CA ALA A 3 14.32 12.64 -1.72
C ALA A 3 14.08 11.53 -0.69
N GLU A 4 15.15 10.98 -0.11
CA GLU A 4 15.06 9.97 0.95
C GLU A 4 14.38 10.50 2.22
N ARG A 5 14.69 11.74 2.63
CA ARG A 5 14.06 12.34 3.82
C ARG A 5 12.57 12.58 3.64
N THR A 6 12.11 12.78 2.41
CA THR A 6 10.69 13.02 2.12
C THR A 6 9.84 11.77 2.34
N TYR A 7 10.41 10.58 2.07
CA TYR A 7 9.76 9.29 2.33
C TYR A 7 9.91 8.79 3.78
N GLN A 8 10.84 9.37 4.54
CA GLN A 8 11.05 9.06 5.96
C GLN A 8 10.23 9.95 6.91
N GLN A 9 9.24 10.67 6.42
CA GLN A 9 8.41 11.51 7.30
C GLN A 9 7.71 10.67 8.35
N PRO A 10 7.59 11.20 9.58
CA PRO A 10 7.09 10.43 10.70
C PRO A 10 5.74 9.84 10.38
N ASN A 11 5.67 8.56 10.71
CA ASN A 11 4.54 7.69 10.51
C ASN A 11 3.21 8.43 10.75
N ILE A 12 2.38 8.55 9.74
CA ILE A 12 1.03 9.10 9.84
C ILE A 12 0.29 8.46 11.03
N LEU A 13 0.48 7.15 11.24
CA LEU A 13 -0.11 6.42 12.35
C LEU A 13 0.19 7.08 13.70
N SER A 14 1.41 7.54 13.95
CA SER A 14 1.76 8.19 15.21
C SER A 14 1.12 9.57 15.39
N LYS A 15 0.80 10.25 14.31
CA LYS A 15 0.12 11.56 14.34
C LYS A 15 -1.40 11.45 14.39
N ILE A 16 -1.98 10.44 13.71
CA ILE A 16 -3.43 10.22 13.67
C ILE A 16 -3.91 9.43 14.90
N THR A 17 -3.14 8.47 15.40
CA THR A 17 -3.56 7.56 16.47
C THR A 17 -3.20 8.03 17.88
N GLY A 18 -2.38 9.06 18.04
CA GLY A 18 -1.88 9.45 19.36
C GLY A 18 -1.17 8.29 20.07
N LYS A 19 -1.08 8.33 21.40
CA LYS A 19 -0.42 7.28 22.19
C LYS A 19 -1.22 5.97 22.31
N GLY A 20 -2.43 5.88 21.73
CA GLY A 20 -3.34 4.74 21.84
C GLY A 20 -3.80 4.20 20.49
N GLY A 21 -2.88 3.87 19.57
CA GLY A 21 -3.16 3.48 18.19
C GLY A 21 -4.21 2.37 17.97
N ALA A 22 -4.59 1.62 19.00
CA ALA A 22 -5.62 0.59 18.92
C ALA A 22 -7.06 1.14 19.03
N GLU A 23 -7.26 2.27 19.68
CA GLU A 23 -8.63 2.80 19.91
C GLU A 23 -9.24 3.48 18.69
N MET A 24 -8.44 4.05 17.78
CA MET A 24 -8.95 4.80 16.62
C MET A 24 -9.38 3.92 15.45
N THR A 25 -8.95 2.67 15.36
CA THR A 25 -9.42 1.71 14.35
C THR A 25 -10.89 1.33 14.51
N TYR A 26 -11.46 1.51 15.71
CA TYR A 26 -12.84 1.15 16.03
C TYR A 26 -13.85 2.30 15.99
N GLN A 27 -13.43 3.55 15.91
CA GLN A 27 -14.34 4.65 15.69
C GLN A 27 -14.72 4.73 14.20
N GLN A 28 -15.74 4.01 13.87
CA GLN A 28 -16.25 3.70 12.52
C GLN A 28 -16.74 4.89 11.68
N GLY A 29 -16.63 6.12 12.11
CA GLY A 29 -17.18 7.29 11.41
C GLY A 29 -16.15 8.18 10.71
N SER A 30 -15.08 8.52 11.41
CA SER A 30 -14.20 9.65 11.07
C SER A 30 -13.04 9.31 10.12
N LEU A 31 -12.43 8.12 10.24
CA LEU A 31 -11.26 7.75 9.44
C LEU A 31 -11.58 7.22 8.04
N ARG A 32 -12.84 6.86 7.77
CA ARG A 32 -13.29 6.42 6.44
C ARG A 32 -13.24 7.51 5.37
N CYS A 33 -13.12 8.77 5.79
CA CYS A 33 -13.06 9.91 4.88
C CYS A 33 -11.62 10.32 4.48
N LEU A 34 -10.60 9.74 5.10
CA LEU A 34 -9.21 10.07 4.82
C LEU A 34 -8.65 9.14 3.73
N GLU A 35 -8.97 9.46 2.48
CA GLU A 35 -8.42 8.72 1.34
C GLU A 35 -6.90 8.86 1.30
N ASN A 36 -6.20 7.74 1.31
CA ASN A 36 -4.75 7.71 1.19
C ASN A 36 -4.27 6.46 0.45
N LEU A 37 -3.07 6.55 -0.07
CA LEU A 37 -2.30 5.42 -0.57
C LEU A 37 -1.01 5.35 0.24
N CYS A 38 -0.63 4.16 0.64
CA CYS A 38 0.60 3.93 1.38
C CYS A 38 1.42 2.83 0.72
N ILE A 39 2.68 3.11 0.41
CA ILE A 39 3.66 2.08 0.07
C ILE A 39 4.17 1.51 1.39
N VAL A 40 3.93 0.23 1.61
CA VAL A 40 4.43 -0.53 2.75
C VAL A 40 5.67 -1.28 2.30
N TYR A 41 6.78 -1.04 2.96
CA TYR A 41 8.09 -1.58 2.60
C TYR A 41 8.68 -2.40 3.75
N THR A 42 9.20 -3.57 3.43
CA THR A 42 9.98 -4.40 4.36
C THR A 42 11.36 -4.62 3.76
N GLY A 43 12.39 -4.28 4.51
CA GLY A 43 13.79 -4.48 4.13
C GLY A 43 14.32 -5.86 4.47
N GLY A 44 15.63 -6.05 4.34
CA GLY A 44 16.31 -7.29 4.68
C GLY A 44 16.45 -8.28 3.53
N SER A 45 16.60 -9.57 3.85
CA SER A 45 16.88 -10.62 2.86
C SER A 45 15.71 -10.90 1.91
N ALA A 46 14.51 -10.55 2.31
CA ALA A 46 13.27 -10.75 1.55
C ALA A 46 12.55 -9.42 1.30
N MET A 47 13.30 -8.42 0.81
CA MET A 47 12.77 -7.10 0.52
C MET A 47 11.46 -7.18 -0.27
N SER A 48 10.43 -6.52 0.25
CA SER A 48 9.10 -6.49 -0.32
C SER A 48 8.52 -5.09 -0.28
N ALA A 49 7.68 -4.78 -1.24
CA ALA A 49 6.90 -3.55 -1.25
C ALA A 49 5.46 -3.89 -1.65
N MET A 50 4.51 -3.32 -0.94
CA MET A 50 3.07 -3.45 -1.22
C MET A 50 2.45 -2.06 -1.18
N VAL A 51 1.31 -1.89 -1.85
CA VAL A 51 0.51 -0.67 -1.74
C VAL A 51 -0.82 -1.00 -1.11
N THR A 52 -1.32 -0.10 -0.26
CA THR A 52 -2.63 -0.27 0.39
C THR A 52 -3.36 1.07 0.51
N ARG A 53 -4.70 1.02 0.52
CA ARG A 53 -5.59 2.13 0.90
C ARG A 53 -5.89 2.14 2.40
N ASN A 54 -5.70 0.99 3.05
CA ASN A 54 -5.97 0.82 4.46
C ASN A 54 -4.78 1.28 5.30
N LEU A 55 -5.04 1.60 6.57
CA LEU A 55 -3.98 1.84 7.54
C LEU A 55 -3.21 0.54 7.79
N PRO A 56 -1.95 0.45 7.38
CA PRO A 56 -1.16 -0.74 7.65
C PRO A 56 -0.67 -0.74 9.08
N ASP A 57 -0.68 -1.92 9.71
CA ASP A 57 0.00 -2.13 10.98
C ASP A 57 1.50 -2.41 10.78
N LEU A 58 2.26 -2.50 11.88
CA LEU A 58 3.70 -2.77 11.84
C LEU A 58 4.03 -4.12 11.17
N HIS A 59 3.13 -5.09 11.27
CA HIS A 59 3.35 -6.45 10.79
C HIS A 59 2.61 -6.77 9.48
N PHE A 60 2.15 -5.74 8.76
CA PHE A 60 1.41 -5.92 7.50
C PHE A 60 2.15 -6.82 6.49
N VAL A 61 3.47 -6.63 6.34
CA VAL A 61 4.35 -7.48 5.51
C VAL A 61 5.63 -7.86 6.29
N GLY A 62 5.55 -8.07 7.60
CA GLY A 62 6.70 -8.16 8.50
C GLY A 62 6.97 -6.83 9.19
N ASP A 63 8.19 -6.55 9.65
CA ASP A 63 8.54 -5.26 10.26
C ASP A 63 8.56 -4.16 9.20
N SER A 64 7.38 -3.63 8.92
CA SER A 64 7.13 -2.76 7.77
C SER A 64 7.33 -1.29 8.09
N GLN A 65 7.80 -0.55 7.10
CA GLN A 65 7.79 0.92 7.09
C GLN A 65 6.76 1.43 6.09
N CYS A 66 6.07 2.50 6.44
CA CYS A 66 4.96 3.04 5.69
C CYS A 66 5.32 4.39 5.08
N PHE A 67 5.13 4.51 3.77
CA PHE A 67 5.39 5.73 2.99
C PHE A 67 4.09 6.17 2.33
N PRO A 68 3.32 7.05 3.00
CA PRO A 68 2.03 7.50 2.49
C PRO A 68 2.18 8.53 1.38
N LEU A 69 1.14 8.64 0.54
CA LEU A 69 1.03 9.72 -0.45
C LEU A 69 0.68 11.06 0.20
N TYR A 70 -0.17 11.00 1.24
CA TYR A 70 -0.61 12.15 2.02
C TYR A 70 -0.38 11.93 3.50
N TRP A 71 -0.26 13.01 4.26
CA TRP A 71 -0.38 13.01 5.71
C TRP A 71 -1.42 14.02 6.14
N TYR A 72 -2.02 13.80 7.29
CA TYR A 72 -3.14 14.59 7.79
C TYR A 72 -2.78 15.21 9.14
N GLU A 73 -3.17 16.46 9.30
CA GLU A 73 -2.99 17.20 10.55
C GLU A 73 -4.38 17.56 11.10
N GLU A 74 -4.59 17.27 12.39
CA GLU A 74 -5.82 17.62 13.06
C GLU A 74 -5.87 19.16 13.19
N GLU A 75 -6.89 19.76 12.62
CA GLU A 75 -7.13 21.18 12.78
C GLU A 75 -7.59 21.41 14.22
N GLN A 76 -6.80 22.15 14.99
CA GLN A 76 -7.23 22.60 16.29
C GLN A 76 -8.37 23.62 16.06
N THR A 77 -9.61 23.14 16.08
CA THR A 77 -10.74 24.04 16.31
C THR A 77 -10.49 24.66 17.66
N GLY A 78 -10.06 25.92 17.65
CA GLY A 78 -9.75 26.65 18.86
C GLY A 78 -11.02 26.82 19.70
N THR A 79 -11.31 25.85 20.52
CA THR A 79 -12.09 26.05 21.72
C THR A 79 -11.19 26.88 22.64
N THR A 80 -11.26 28.20 22.50
CA THR A 80 -10.75 29.09 23.54
C THR A 80 -11.46 28.68 24.85
N LEU A 81 -10.72 28.59 25.93
CA LEU A 81 -11.22 28.30 27.28
C LEU A 81 -12.30 29.25 27.76
N PHE A 82 -12.69 30.20 26.90
CA PHE A 82 -13.67 31.27 27.09
C PHE A 82 -14.57 31.36 25.85
N ASP A 83 -15.27 30.30 25.49
CA ASP A 83 -16.40 30.44 24.59
C ASP A 83 -17.51 31.16 25.35
N GLU A 84 -17.83 32.40 24.94
CA GLU A 84 -18.80 33.29 25.59
C GLU A 84 -20.24 32.72 25.65
N ASN A 85 -20.44 31.49 25.12
CA ASN A 85 -21.73 30.80 25.16
C ASN A 85 -21.96 29.95 26.42
N ASP A 86 -20.97 29.81 27.32
CA ASP A 86 -21.14 29.14 28.61
C ASP A 86 -21.70 30.02 29.72
N TYR A 87 -22.41 31.12 29.37
CA TYR A 87 -23.15 31.90 30.33
C TYR A 87 -24.41 31.15 30.77
N VAL A 88 -24.24 30.26 31.72
CA VAL A 88 -25.39 29.62 32.42
C VAL A 88 -25.99 30.65 33.37
N ALA A 89 -27.20 31.12 33.06
CA ALA A 89 -27.96 31.98 33.94
C ALA A 89 -28.13 31.32 35.32
N PRO A 90 -28.00 32.08 36.43
CA PRO A 90 -28.16 31.54 37.77
C PRO A 90 -29.59 31.06 38.00
N GLY A 91 -29.81 29.74 38.04
CA GLY A 91 -31.11 29.11 38.30
C GLY A 91 -31.40 27.85 37.50
N GLY A 92 -30.55 27.48 36.53
CA GLY A 92 -30.72 26.26 35.76
C GLY A 92 -30.18 25.01 36.50
N GLN A 93 -31.04 24.02 36.79
CA GLN A 93 -30.63 22.71 37.28
C GLN A 93 -29.76 22.04 36.23
N THR A 94 -28.47 21.91 36.49
CA THR A 94 -27.59 21.05 35.69
C THR A 94 -27.99 19.59 35.94
N SER A 95 -28.56 18.95 34.92
CA SER A 95 -28.75 17.50 34.90
C SER A 95 -27.39 16.84 34.96
N LEU A 96 -27.08 16.13 36.04
CA LEU A 96 -25.81 15.41 36.26
C LEU A 96 -25.67 14.20 35.34
N PHE A 97 -26.63 13.94 34.46
CA PHE A 97 -26.66 12.85 33.48
C PHE A 97 -27.17 13.36 32.13
N GLY A 98 -26.51 14.39 31.62
CA GLY A 98 -26.74 14.86 30.24
C GLY A 98 -25.97 13.97 29.26
N ASP A 99 -26.69 13.09 28.57
CA ASP A 99 -26.29 12.45 27.31
C ASP A 99 -26.14 13.54 26.21
N GLY A 100 -25.10 14.31 26.29
CA GLY A 100 -24.75 15.35 25.35
C GLY A 100 -23.29 15.31 25.01
N ALA A 101 -22.77 14.17 24.56
CA ALA A 101 -21.52 14.15 23.83
C ALA A 101 -21.77 14.86 22.51
N THR A 102 -21.60 16.17 22.47
CA THR A 102 -21.39 16.92 21.23
C THR A 102 -20.11 16.33 20.61
N HIS A 103 -20.32 15.40 19.67
CA HIS A 103 -19.25 14.97 18.78
C HIS A 103 -18.82 16.20 17.97
N THR A 104 -17.86 16.96 18.45
CA THR A 104 -17.13 17.91 17.63
C THR A 104 -16.48 17.08 16.52
N GLU A 105 -17.00 17.18 15.30
CA GLU A 105 -16.38 16.57 14.14
C GLU A 105 -14.96 17.15 14.03
N LYS A 106 -13.97 16.28 14.24
CA LYS A 106 -12.58 16.68 14.09
C LYS A 106 -12.34 16.93 12.60
N SER A 107 -11.87 18.12 12.26
CA SER A 107 -11.46 18.46 10.92
C SER A 107 -9.97 18.18 10.74
N TYR A 108 -9.59 17.72 9.54
CA TYR A 108 -8.21 17.37 9.21
C TYR A 108 -7.78 18.07 7.93
N SER A 109 -6.65 18.75 7.96
CA SER A 109 -6.01 19.27 6.76
C SER A 109 -5.11 18.22 6.12
N ARG A 110 -5.24 18.06 4.81
CA ARG A 110 -4.44 17.11 4.02
C ARG A 110 -3.21 17.77 3.45
N HIS A 111 -2.07 17.15 3.64
CA HIS A 111 -0.78 17.59 3.11
C HIS A 111 -0.14 16.49 2.25
N ASP A 112 0.57 16.89 1.20
CA ASP A 112 1.34 15.96 0.38
C ASP A 112 2.58 15.48 1.15
N ALA A 113 2.84 14.17 1.15
CA ALA A 113 4.07 13.63 1.72
C ALA A 113 5.29 13.87 0.83
N ILE A 114 5.08 13.99 -0.49
CA ILE A 114 6.10 14.40 -1.45
C ILE A 114 6.15 15.92 -1.49
N THR A 115 7.31 16.51 -1.19
CA THR A 115 7.46 17.98 -1.12
C THR A 115 7.47 18.63 -2.50
N ASP A 116 7.21 19.94 -2.54
CA ASP A 116 7.26 20.73 -3.77
C ASP A 116 8.70 20.83 -4.33
N GLU A 117 9.70 20.81 -3.46
CA GLU A 117 11.11 20.77 -3.87
C GLU A 117 11.44 19.46 -4.61
N THR A 118 10.93 18.34 -4.10
CA THR A 118 11.07 17.03 -4.78
C THR A 118 10.41 17.08 -6.15
N LEU A 119 9.17 17.56 -6.21
CA LEU A 119 8.44 17.72 -7.47
C LEU A 119 9.19 18.59 -8.48
N LYS A 120 9.77 19.70 -8.01
CA LYS A 120 10.58 20.59 -8.84
C LYS A 120 11.79 19.88 -9.43
N VAL A 121 12.55 19.13 -8.61
CA VAL A 121 13.70 18.34 -9.08
C VAL A 121 13.27 17.33 -10.16
N PHE A 122 12.17 16.60 -9.96
CA PHE A 122 11.70 15.66 -10.97
C PHE A 122 11.27 16.36 -12.27
N ARG A 123 10.64 17.51 -12.21
CA ARG A 123 10.26 18.30 -13.40
C ARG A 123 11.47 18.84 -14.15
N GLU A 124 12.52 19.24 -13.46
CA GLU A 124 13.78 19.70 -14.07
C GLU A 124 14.50 18.55 -14.78
N VAL A 125 14.53 17.36 -14.17
CA VAL A 125 15.22 16.18 -14.74
C VAL A 125 14.40 15.56 -15.90
N TYR A 126 13.08 15.59 -15.81
CA TYR A 126 12.18 14.94 -16.78
C TYR A 126 11.24 15.92 -17.48
N PRO A 127 11.74 16.91 -18.19
CA PRO A 127 10.92 17.96 -18.78
C PRO A 127 9.94 17.47 -19.85
N HIS A 128 10.13 16.25 -20.37
CA HIS A 128 9.31 15.64 -21.42
C HIS A 128 8.74 14.28 -21.03
N ALA A 129 8.64 13.97 -19.72
CA ALA A 129 8.18 12.67 -19.24
C ALA A 129 6.79 12.28 -19.81
N PHE A 130 5.87 13.24 -19.89
CA PHE A 130 4.51 13.02 -20.36
C PHE A 130 4.12 14.00 -21.46
N PRO A 131 4.60 13.84 -22.71
CA PRO A 131 4.40 14.82 -23.79
C PRO A 131 2.93 15.07 -24.14
N LYS A 132 2.03 14.10 -23.84
CA LYS A 132 0.58 14.24 -24.08
C LYS A 132 -0.16 14.97 -22.95
N ARG A 133 0.51 15.27 -21.84
CA ARG A 133 -0.07 15.96 -20.67
C ARG A 133 0.40 17.41 -20.56
N TYR A 134 0.80 18.04 -21.68
CA TYR A 134 1.13 19.46 -21.66
C TYR A 134 -0.12 20.28 -21.35
N LYS A 135 0.00 21.16 -20.39
CA LYS A 135 -1.02 22.18 -20.16
C LYS A 135 -1.06 23.16 -21.33
N LYS A 136 -2.21 23.82 -21.54
CA LYS A 136 -2.38 24.84 -22.57
C LYS A 136 -1.40 26.01 -22.46
N ASP A 137 -0.85 26.25 -21.27
CA ASP A 137 0.17 27.26 -20.95
C ASP A 137 1.62 26.79 -21.18
N GLY A 138 1.82 25.59 -21.76
CA GLY A 138 3.14 24.99 -22.00
C GLY A 138 3.78 24.36 -20.78
N GLY A 139 3.08 24.29 -19.65
CA GLY A 139 3.60 23.65 -18.42
C GLY A 139 3.55 22.13 -18.49
N ILE A 140 4.48 21.48 -17.79
CA ILE A 140 4.55 20.01 -17.69
C ILE A 140 3.60 19.55 -16.59
N GLU A 141 2.83 18.51 -16.89
CA GLU A 141 1.88 17.95 -15.93
C GLU A 141 2.43 16.71 -15.19
N LEU A 142 3.70 16.75 -14.80
CA LEU A 142 4.25 15.78 -13.87
C LEU A 142 3.77 16.10 -12.45
N THR A 143 3.13 15.14 -11.80
CA THR A 143 2.50 15.30 -10.49
C THR A 143 3.24 14.51 -9.40
N LYS A 144 2.98 14.83 -8.12
CA LYS A 144 3.47 14.08 -6.97
C LYS A 144 2.99 12.63 -6.99
N THR A 145 1.77 12.41 -7.46
CA THR A 145 1.22 11.05 -7.65
C THR A 145 2.01 10.24 -8.68
N ASP A 146 2.51 10.87 -9.76
CA ASP A 146 3.36 10.18 -10.73
C ASP A 146 4.70 9.77 -10.11
N ILE A 147 5.25 10.58 -9.21
CA ILE A 147 6.46 10.25 -8.44
C ILE A 147 6.19 9.09 -7.48
N PHE A 148 5.05 9.08 -6.79
CA PHE A 148 4.66 7.98 -5.93
C PHE A 148 4.63 6.63 -6.67
N TYR A 149 3.97 6.59 -7.83
CA TYR A 149 3.93 5.38 -8.65
C TYR A 149 5.27 5.04 -9.30
N TYR A 150 6.08 6.04 -9.63
CA TYR A 150 7.46 5.81 -10.07
C TYR A 150 8.27 5.07 -9.01
N VAL A 151 8.21 5.51 -7.76
CA VAL A 151 8.87 4.83 -6.64
C VAL A 151 8.38 3.40 -6.52
N TYR A 152 7.06 3.19 -6.61
CA TYR A 152 6.48 1.86 -6.54
C TYR A 152 6.98 0.96 -7.68
N GLY A 153 7.06 1.48 -8.90
CA GLY A 153 7.61 0.78 -10.06
C GLY A 153 9.09 0.41 -9.90
N ILE A 154 9.90 1.34 -9.41
CA ILE A 154 11.33 1.09 -9.13
C ILE A 154 11.51 -0.02 -8.09
N LEU A 155 10.74 0.00 -6.99
CA LEU A 155 10.81 -1.01 -5.93
C LEU A 155 10.46 -2.42 -6.42
N HIS A 156 9.71 -2.54 -7.52
CA HIS A 156 9.34 -3.80 -8.16
C HIS A 156 10.23 -4.20 -9.34
N SER A 157 11.17 -3.32 -9.74
CA SER A 157 12.08 -3.63 -10.83
C SER A 157 13.05 -4.75 -10.43
N PRO A 158 13.06 -5.91 -11.14
CA PRO A 158 14.02 -6.98 -10.87
C PRO A 158 15.47 -6.53 -11.01
N GLU A 159 15.75 -5.64 -11.98
CA GLU A 159 17.08 -5.08 -12.21
C GLU A 159 17.53 -4.21 -11.03
N TYR A 160 16.65 -3.33 -10.53
CA TYR A 160 16.92 -2.52 -9.36
C TYR A 160 17.19 -3.40 -8.13
N ARG A 161 16.34 -4.37 -7.85
CA ARG A 161 16.46 -5.29 -6.72
C ARG A 161 17.78 -6.06 -6.77
N LYS A 162 18.14 -6.60 -7.94
CA LYS A 162 19.38 -7.35 -8.14
C LYS A 162 20.62 -6.45 -7.98
N ARG A 163 20.60 -5.26 -8.59
CA ARG A 163 21.72 -4.34 -8.57
C ARG A 163 22.05 -3.81 -7.17
N PHE A 164 21.01 -3.53 -6.38
CA PHE A 164 21.14 -2.94 -5.05
C PHE A 164 20.84 -3.92 -3.90
N GLU A 165 20.86 -5.22 -4.17
CA GLU A 165 20.53 -6.26 -3.19
C GLU A 165 21.27 -6.11 -1.86
N SER A 166 22.57 -5.81 -1.91
CA SER A 166 23.39 -5.67 -0.70
C SER A 166 23.03 -4.43 0.13
N ASN A 167 22.59 -3.35 -0.52
CA ASN A 167 22.16 -2.12 0.14
C ASN A 167 20.75 -2.30 0.73
N LEU A 168 19.84 -2.87 -0.02
CA LEU A 168 18.45 -3.11 0.38
C LEU A 168 18.32 -4.06 1.59
N LYS A 169 19.35 -4.87 1.86
CA LYS A 169 19.43 -5.69 3.07
C LYS A 169 19.76 -4.90 4.34
N LYS A 170 20.31 -3.70 4.23
CA LYS A 170 20.86 -2.94 5.35
C LYS A 170 20.25 -1.56 5.53
N GLU A 171 19.78 -0.97 4.45
CA GLU A 171 19.36 0.42 4.40
C GLU A 171 18.02 0.54 3.67
N LEU A 172 17.36 1.67 3.89
CA LEU A 172 16.18 2.04 3.10
C LEU A 172 16.56 2.21 1.62
N PRO A 173 15.64 1.89 0.70
CA PRO A 173 15.88 2.00 -0.73
C PRO A 173 16.16 3.44 -1.14
N ARG A 174 17.26 3.65 -1.85
CA ARG A 174 17.56 4.91 -2.53
C ARG A 174 16.98 4.86 -3.91
N ILE A 175 16.06 5.76 -4.19
CA ILE A 175 15.35 5.78 -5.47
C ILE A 175 16.18 6.53 -6.51
N PRO A 176 16.69 5.84 -7.55
CA PRO A 176 17.49 6.49 -8.57
C PRO A 176 16.62 7.35 -9.49
N LEU A 177 17.22 8.31 -10.15
CA LEU A 177 16.61 9.04 -11.26
C LEU A 177 16.85 8.24 -12.55
N ALA A 178 15.99 7.25 -12.82
CA ALA A 178 16.10 6.39 -14.00
C ALA A 178 15.76 7.14 -15.30
N ALA A 179 16.37 6.76 -16.41
CA ALA A 179 16.21 7.46 -17.69
C ALA A 179 14.76 7.49 -18.20
N ASP A 180 13.96 6.47 -17.88
CA ASP A 180 12.59 6.31 -18.38
C ASP A 180 11.54 6.44 -17.27
N PHE A 181 11.45 7.64 -16.71
CA PHE A 181 10.51 7.95 -15.61
C PHE A 181 9.07 7.56 -15.95
N ALA A 182 8.60 7.93 -17.14
CA ALA A 182 7.20 7.74 -17.52
C ALA A 182 6.82 6.25 -17.52
N ARG A 183 7.68 5.38 -18.08
CA ARG A 183 7.41 3.93 -18.11
C ARG A 183 7.41 3.32 -16.72
N PHE A 184 8.35 3.72 -15.84
CA PHE A 184 8.34 3.25 -14.46
C PHE A 184 7.10 3.73 -13.70
N SER A 185 6.69 5.00 -13.87
CA SER A 185 5.50 5.55 -13.26
C SER A 185 4.22 4.84 -13.74
N GLU A 186 4.10 4.60 -15.05
CA GLU A 186 2.97 3.88 -15.63
C GLU A 186 2.93 2.40 -15.20
N ALA A 187 4.09 1.73 -15.19
CA ALA A 187 4.19 0.35 -14.72
C ALA A 187 3.82 0.24 -13.23
N GLY A 188 4.34 1.15 -12.40
CA GLY A 188 3.99 1.23 -10.98
C GLY A 188 2.51 1.48 -10.74
N ARG A 189 1.87 2.35 -11.54
CA ARG A 189 0.42 2.62 -11.47
C ARG A 189 -0.39 1.37 -11.82
N LYS A 190 -0.04 0.68 -12.91
CA LYS A 190 -0.70 -0.57 -13.31
C LYS A 190 -0.56 -1.64 -12.24
N LEU A 191 0.65 -1.80 -11.71
CA LEU A 191 0.92 -2.76 -10.64
C LEU A 191 0.15 -2.43 -9.35
N ALA A 192 0.10 -1.13 -8.98
CA ALA A 192 -0.68 -0.68 -7.83
C ALA A 192 -2.17 -0.98 -8.02
N HIS A 193 -2.72 -0.77 -9.21
CA HIS A 193 -4.11 -1.13 -9.51
C HIS A 193 -4.35 -2.64 -9.33
N LEU A 194 -3.47 -3.49 -9.85
CA LEU A 194 -3.57 -4.95 -9.65
C LEU A 194 -3.55 -5.34 -8.17
N HIS A 195 -2.80 -4.65 -7.33
CA HIS A 195 -2.70 -4.95 -5.90
C HIS A 195 -3.85 -4.38 -5.07
N LEU A 196 -4.40 -3.22 -5.47
CA LEU A 196 -5.47 -2.54 -4.74
C LEU A 196 -6.86 -3.09 -5.06
N ASP A 197 -7.04 -3.51 -6.31
CA ASP A 197 -8.35 -3.89 -6.86
C ASP A 197 -8.37 -5.37 -7.27
N TYR A 198 -7.55 -6.21 -6.62
CA TYR A 198 -7.38 -7.64 -6.97
C TYR A 198 -8.69 -8.44 -6.90
N GLU A 199 -9.65 -8.03 -6.09
CA GLU A 199 -10.96 -8.68 -5.98
C GLU A 199 -11.89 -8.35 -7.17
N GLU A 200 -11.61 -7.24 -7.88
CA GLU A 200 -12.38 -6.78 -9.02
C GLU A 200 -11.78 -7.20 -10.37
N ILE A 201 -10.59 -7.81 -10.34
CA ILE A 201 -9.88 -8.24 -11.54
C ILE A 201 -10.34 -9.65 -11.93
N ASP A 202 -10.62 -9.82 -13.21
CA ASP A 202 -10.97 -11.13 -13.75
C ASP A 202 -9.89 -12.18 -13.43
N PRO A 203 -10.29 -13.39 -12.99
CA PRO A 203 -9.35 -14.48 -12.74
C PRO A 203 -8.51 -14.81 -13.97
N TRP A 204 -7.30 -15.31 -13.76
CA TRP A 204 -6.43 -15.72 -14.84
C TRP A 204 -7.05 -16.86 -15.64
N VAL A 205 -7.38 -16.60 -16.91
CA VAL A 205 -8.18 -17.48 -17.77
C VAL A 205 -7.65 -18.90 -17.97
N SER A 206 -6.36 -19.15 -17.74
CA SER A 206 -5.77 -20.49 -17.87
C SER A 206 -5.94 -21.34 -16.60
N ILE A 207 -6.36 -20.75 -15.48
CA ILE A 207 -6.59 -21.50 -14.26
C ILE A 207 -8.01 -22.05 -14.29
N VAL A 208 -8.12 -23.38 -14.19
CA VAL A 208 -9.37 -24.10 -14.16
C VAL A 208 -9.58 -24.68 -12.78
N GLU A 209 -10.74 -24.46 -12.22
CA GLU A 209 -11.23 -25.12 -11.02
C GLU A 209 -11.74 -26.52 -11.40
N ASP A 210 -11.10 -27.57 -10.87
CA ASP A 210 -11.47 -28.97 -11.09
C ASP A 210 -12.05 -29.54 -9.80
N GLY A 211 -13.35 -29.83 -9.82
CA GLY A 211 -14.11 -30.30 -8.68
C GLY A 211 -15.29 -29.41 -8.31
N ASP A 212 -15.77 -29.53 -7.08
CA ASP A 212 -16.91 -28.76 -6.58
C ASP A 212 -16.44 -27.45 -5.94
N SER A 213 -16.56 -26.34 -6.70
CA SER A 213 -16.18 -25.00 -6.23
C SER A 213 -17.26 -24.40 -5.30
N VAL A 214 -18.50 -24.89 -5.33
CA VAL A 214 -19.58 -24.42 -4.46
C VAL A 214 -19.52 -25.09 -3.09
N ASN A 215 -19.18 -26.39 -3.05
CA ASN A 215 -19.00 -27.15 -1.82
C ASN A 215 -17.65 -27.86 -1.81
N PRO A 216 -16.54 -27.14 -1.71
CA PRO A 216 -15.20 -27.70 -1.85
C PRO A 216 -14.81 -28.67 -0.74
N GLY A 217 -15.63 -28.82 0.29
CA GLY A 217 -15.31 -29.59 1.49
C GLY A 217 -14.35 -28.84 2.40
N ARG A 218 -13.66 -29.58 3.28
CA ARG A 218 -12.68 -28.98 4.17
C ARG A 218 -11.44 -28.52 3.40
N THR A 219 -10.91 -27.37 3.77
CA THR A 219 -9.57 -26.97 3.35
C THR A 219 -8.57 -28.02 3.82
N VAL A 220 -7.80 -28.55 2.90
CA VAL A 220 -6.73 -29.51 3.19
C VAL A 220 -5.38 -28.83 3.17
N LYS A 221 -4.37 -29.47 3.74
CA LYS A 221 -3.00 -29.01 3.52
C LYS A 221 -2.74 -28.98 2.03
N MET A 222 -2.50 -27.78 1.50
CA MET A 222 -2.27 -27.59 0.08
C MET A 222 -1.11 -28.44 -0.42
N ALA A 223 -1.29 -29.06 -1.55
CA ALA A 223 -0.31 -29.95 -2.15
C ALA A 223 -0.27 -29.78 -3.67
N PHE A 224 0.93 -29.74 -4.20
CA PHE A 224 1.15 -29.77 -5.66
C PHE A 224 0.78 -31.13 -6.25
N GLY A 225 0.43 -31.12 -7.53
CA GLY A 225 0.27 -32.34 -8.30
C GLY A 225 1.54 -33.21 -8.25
N LYS A 226 1.40 -34.49 -8.54
CA LYS A 226 2.54 -35.44 -8.64
C LYS A 226 2.90 -35.64 -10.09
N CYS A 227 4.17 -35.58 -10.42
CA CYS A 227 4.72 -35.92 -11.74
C CYS A 227 5.99 -36.76 -11.62
N LYS A 228 6.53 -37.21 -12.74
CA LYS A 228 7.84 -37.84 -12.77
C LYS A 228 8.92 -36.79 -12.45
N LYS A 229 9.95 -37.22 -11.71
CA LYS A 229 11.12 -36.39 -11.46
C LYS A 229 11.92 -36.24 -12.75
N ASP A 230 12.15 -35.01 -13.15
CA ASP A 230 12.96 -34.60 -14.29
C ASP A 230 13.64 -33.26 -14.00
N GLU A 231 14.35 -32.69 -15.00
CA GLU A 231 15.00 -31.36 -14.84
C GLU A 231 14.02 -30.23 -14.52
N GLY A 232 12.79 -30.26 -15.08
CA GLY A 232 11.74 -29.27 -14.81
C GLY A 232 11.06 -29.50 -13.47
N HIS A 233 11.05 -30.73 -12.97
CA HIS A 233 10.36 -31.14 -11.76
C HIS A 233 11.23 -31.94 -10.80
N PRO A 234 12.35 -31.41 -10.27
CA PRO A 234 13.36 -32.17 -9.52
C PRO A 234 12.81 -32.82 -8.24
N LYS A 235 11.71 -32.26 -7.69
CA LYS A 235 11.00 -32.80 -6.53
C LYS A 235 9.87 -33.75 -6.90
N GLY A 236 9.58 -33.96 -8.20
CA GLY A 236 8.42 -34.69 -8.67
C GLY A 236 7.10 -34.06 -8.33
N GLN A 237 7.06 -32.73 -8.28
CA GLN A 237 5.89 -31.90 -7.99
C GLN A 237 5.49 -31.10 -9.23
N ASP A 238 4.25 -31.26 -9.68
CA ASP A 238 3.68 -30.48 -10.75
C ASP A 238 3.12 -29.18 -10.15
N MET A 239 3.87 -28.09 -10.29
CA MET A 239 3.50 -26.78 -9.77
C MET A 239 2.38 -26.10 -10.58
N THR A 240 1.97 -26.66 -11.71
CA THR A 240 0.80 -26.16 -12.47
C THR A 240 -0.52 -26.66 -11.87
N VAL A 241 -0.47 -27.58 -10.90
CA VAL A 241 -1.63 -28.20 -10.25
C VAL A 241 -1.52 -28.04 -8.74
N LEU A 242 -2.57 -27.50 -8.12
CA LEU A 242 -2.63 -27.29 -6.67
C LEU A 242 -3.95 -27.81 -6.10
N LYS A 243 -3.88 -28.79 -5.20
CA LYS A 243 -5.04 -29.24 -4.43
C LYS A 243 -5.27 -28.27 -3.27
N VAL A 244 -6.45 -27.63 -3.21
CA VAL A 244 -6.78 -26.60 -2.22
C VAL A 244 -7.82 -27.07 -1.19
N ALA A 245 -8.69 -28.01 -1.56
CA ALA A 245 -9.70 -28.58 -0.67
C ALA A 245 -9.90 -30.07 -0.98
N GLU A 246 -10.75 -30.76 -0.19
CA GLU A 246 -11.00 -32.18 -0.35
C GLU A 246 -11.50 -32.55 -1.76
N SER A 247 -12.38 -31.73 -2.32
CA SER A 247 -12.99 -31.94 -3.64
C SER A 247 -12.61 -30.85 -4.67
N MET A 248 -11.61 -30.01 -4.40
CA MET A 248 -11.25 -28.91 -5.28
C MET A 248 -9.74 -28.86 -5.57
N THR A 249 -9.43 -28.77 -6.85
CA THR A 249 -8.05 -28.66 -7.38
C THR A 249 -7.98 -27.54 -8.40
N LEU A 250 -7.00 -26.67 -8.30
CA LEU A 250 -6.68 -25.67 -9.31
C LEU A 250 -5.68 -26.26 -10.31
N ARG A 251 -5.93 -26.08 -11.61
CA ARG A 251 -5.08 -26.54 -12.72
C ARG A 251 -4.73 -25.38 -13.63
N GLY A 252 -3.63 -25.49 -14.34
CA GLY A 252 -3.19 -24.47 -15.30
C GLY A 252 -2.54 -23.25 -14.65
N ILE A 253 -2.02 -23.40 -13.43
CA ILE A 253 -1.28 -22.33 -12.76
C ILE A 253 0.00 -22.03 -13.57
N PRO A 254 0.20 -20.80 -14.05
CA PRO A 254 1.41 -20.46 -14.79
C PRO A 254 2.62 -20.45 -13.85
N LEU A 255 3.74 -21.04 -14.30
CA LEU A 255 4.97 -21.09 -13.47
C LEU A 255 5.49 -19.71 -13.09
N GLY A 256 5.28 -18.70 -13.94
CA GLY A 256 5.61 -17.31 -13.63
C GLY A 256 4.87 -16.74 -12.38
N ALA A 257 3.75 -17.34 -11.96
CA ALA A 257 3.07 -16.94 -10.73
C ALA A 257 3.91 -17.17 -9.46
N TYR A 258 4.91 -18.05 -9.53
CA TYR A 258 5.82 -18.29 -8.42
C TYR A 258 7.00 -17.32 -8.36
N GLU A 259 7.23 -16.55 -9.40
CA GLU A 259 8.31 -15.56 -9.46
C GLU A 259 7.99 -14.30 -8.67
N TYR A 260 6.70 -13.98 -8.51
CA TYR A 260 6.27 -12.88 -7.66
C TYR A 260 6.32 -13.27 -6.19
N VAL A 261 7.27 -12.68 -5.47
CA VAL A 261 7.60 -13.05 -4.09
C VAL A 261 7.36 -11.87 -3.16
N VAL A 262 6.62 -12.09 -2.09
CA VAL A 262 6.39 -11.15 -0.99
C VAL A 262 6.90 -11.80 0.30
N ASN A 263 7.77 -11.11 1.01
CA ASN A 263 8.37 -11.59 2.26
C ASN A 263 8.94 -13.03 2.15
N GLY A 264 9.68 -13.29 1.07
CA GLY A 264 10.37 -14.57 0.84
C GLY A 264 9.50 -15.73 0.35
N ARG A 265 8.21 -15.52 0.10
CA ARG A 265 7.29 -16.54 -0.41
C ARG A 265 6.51 -16.02 -1.61
N SER A 266 6.24 -16.88 -2.59
CA SER A 266 5.29 -16.55 -3.65
C SER A 266 3.89 -16.40 -3.09
N ALA A 267 3.01 -15.68 -3.80
CA ALA A 267 1.60 -15.53 -3.40
C ALA A 267 0.94 -16.90 -3.14
N ILE A 268 1.18 -17.88 -4.04
CA ILE A 268 0.69 -19.26 -3.88
C ILE A 268 1.34 -19.97 -2.68
N GLY A 269 2.55 -19.58 -2.29
CA GLY A 269 3.24 -20.12 -1.12
C GLY A 269 2.71 -19.60 0.22
N TRP A 270 1.87 -18.55 0.21
CA TRP A 270 1.18 -18.06 1.38
C TRP A 270 -0.17 -18.75 1.63
N LEU A 271 -0.78 -19.30 0.60
CA LEU A 271 -1.98 -20.13 0.68
C LEU A 271 -1.65 -21.47 1.34
#